data_7d6d2cf7f7b8a61daa96e68e9daf0943
#
_entry.id   7d6d2cf7f7b8a61daa96e68e9daf0943
#
_cell.length_a   1.000
_cell.length_b   1.000
_cell.length_c   1.000
_cell.angle_alpha   90.00
_cell.angle_beta   90.00
_cell.angle_gamma   90.00
#
_symmetry.space_group_name_H-M   'P 1'
#
loop_
_entity.id
_entity.type
_entity.pdbx_description
1 polymer ?
#
loop_
_entity_poly.entity_id
_entity_poly.type
_entity_poly.pdbx_seq_one_letter_code
_entity_poly.pdbx_strand_id
1 'polypeptide(L)'
;MTANTSTPRIGFRKILYLTDLSNEGRHAFPYAASLAHKYDADLTVLHIVERHDFEKYLVGYVDEDLWEQIKERNLEDAREMLIRRKRSDAAIRNAVDQFCQDAMEASDDGQPYVTYDVDVEEGDPVDTVLEKVKREGFDLVVVGKHGHGIIEGTLMGDTARRIVRRCTVPVLVVQLPANR
;
A
#
# COMPACT_ATOMS: atom_id res chain seq x y z
N MET A 1 26.20 5.14 -41.29
CA MET A 1 25.04 4.61 -40.53
C MET A 1 25.12 5.21 -39.12
N THR A 2 24.41 6.29 -38.88
CA THR A 2 24.33 6.94 -37.57
C THR A 2 23.26 6.22 -36.76
N ALA A 3 23.69 5.47 -35.74
CA ALA A 3 22.77 4.88 -34.79
C ALA A 3 22.02 6.03 -34.07
N ASN A 4 20.72 6.11 -34.31
CA ASN A 4 19.84 7.05 -33.65
C ASN A 4 19.63 6.56 -32.21
N THR A 5 20.52 6.97 -31.30
CA THR A 5 20.40 6.75 -29.85
C THR A 5 19.40 7.75 -29.28
N SER A 6 18.12 7.59 -29.65
CA SER A 6 17.07 8.27 -28.90
C SER A 6 17.01 7.66 -27.51
N THR A 7 17.45 8.42 -26.49
CA THR A 7 17.27 8.04 -25.09
C THR A 7 15.78 7.73 -24.88
N PRO A 8 15.41 6.54 -24.40
CA PRO A 8 14.00 6.20 -24.17
C PRO A 8 13.41 7.21 -23.20
N ARG A 9 12.26 7.78 -23.59
CA ARG A 9 11.55 8.73 -22.73
C ARG A 9 10.97 7.92 -21.56
N ILE A 10 11.52 8.09 -20.37
CA ILE A 10 11.02 7.45 -19.17
C ILE A 10 9.64 8.04 -18.86
N GLY A 11 8.65 7.18 -18.69
CA GLY A 11 7.29 7.55 -18.30
C GLY A 11 6.62 6.38 -17.62
N PHE A 12 5.67 6.67 -16.74
CA PHE A 12 4.87 5.67 -16.03
C PHE A 12 3.42 5.85 -16.43
N ARG A 13 2.68 4.76 -16.58
CA ARG A 13 1.27 4.74 -16.93
C ARG A 13 0.41 4.11 -15.84
N LYS A 14 0.97 3.16 -15.08
CA LYS A 14 0.30 2.48 -13.99
C LYS A 14 1.23 2.35 -12.80
N ILE A 15 0.90 3.04 -11.73
CA ILE A 15 1.70 3.09 -10.51
C ILE A 15 0.98 2.30 -9.42
N LEU A 16 1.69 1.37 -8.80
CA LEU A 16 1.22 0.64 -7.62
C LEU A 16 1.89 1.21 -6.38
N TYR A 17 1.11 1.77 -5.48
CA TYR A 17 1.58 2.19 -4.16
C TYR A 17 1.16 1.14 -3.12
N LEU A 18 2.15 0.59 -2.41
CA LEU A 18 1.96 -0.39 -1.35
C LEU A 18 1.99 0.29 0.01
N THR A 19 0.95 0.06 0.83
CA THR A 19 0.87 0.55 2.20
C THR A 19 0.52 -0.54 3.20
N ASP A 20 1.18 -0.48 4.36
CA ASP A 20 0.84 -1.22 5.57
C ASP A 20 0.15 -0.33 6.61
N LEU A 21 -0.26 0.88 6.22
CA LEU A 21 -0.84 1.92 7.07
C LEU A 21 0.10 2.46 8.15
N SER A 22 1.41 2.23 8.01
CA SER A 22 2.43 2.81 8.89
C SER A 22 2.69 4.29 8.59
N ASN A 23 3.43 4.97 9.47
CA ASN A 23 3.86 6.36 9.23
C ASN A 23 4.77 6.48 8.00
N GLU A 24 5.63 5.50 7.76
CA GLU A 24 6.46 5.43 6.56
C GLU A 24 5.60 5.28 5.29
N GLY A 25 4.59 4.41 5.37
CA GLY A 25 3.60 4.29 4.31
C GLY A 25 2.92 5.63 4.05
N ARG A 26 2.41 6.30 5.10
CA ARG A 26 1.78 7.62 4.99
C ARG A 26 2.69 8.64 4.29
N HIS A 27 3.96 8.69 4.66
CA HIS A 27 4.93 9.60 4.04
C HIS A 27 5.22 9.26 2.57
N ALA A 28 5.09 8.00 2.18
CA ALA A 28 5.35 7.55 0.80
C ALA A 28 4.21 7.88 -0.18
N PHE A 29 2.98 8.02 0.31
CA PHE A 29 1.81 8.27 -0.54
C PHE A 29 1.92 9.56 -1.38
N PRO A 30 2.30 10.74 -0.82
CA PRO A 30 2.47 11.96 -1.60
C PRO A 30 3.45 11.84 -2.77
N TYR A 31 4.48 11.00 -2.63
CA TYR A 31 5.41 10.72 -3.74
C TYR A 31 4.73 9.95 -4.86
N ALA A 32 3.93 8.93 -4.51
CA ALA A 32 3.17 8.17 -5.51
C ALA A 32 2.15 9.06 -6.22
N ALA A 33 1.40 9.88 -5.48
CA ALA A 33 0.43 10.83 -6.01
C ALA A 33 1.09 11.88 -6.93
N SER A 34 2.21 12.45 -6.52
CA SER A 34 2.97 13.42 -7.32
C SER A 34 3.48 12.82 -8.63
N LEU A 35 3.96 11.57 -8.60
CA LEU A 35 4.38 10.87 -9.82
C LEU A 35 3.20 10.54 -10.73
N ALA A 36 2.09 10.07 -10.16
CA ALA A 36 0.87 9.80 -10.93
C ALA A 36 0.38 11.07 -11.65
N HIS A 37 0.30 12.18 -10.95
CA HIS A 37 -0.05 13.47 -11.56
C HIS A 37 0.95 13.90 -12.65
N LYS A 38 2.25 13.81 -12.36
CA LYS A 38 3.29 14.27 -13.29
C LYS A 38 3.30 13.50 -14.61
N TYR A 39 2.99 12.21 -14.57
CA TYR A 39 3.02 11.33 -15.74
C TYR A 39 1.64 11.05 -16.32
N ASP A 40 0.57 11.60 -15.74
CA ASP A 40 -0.82 11.29 -16.09
C ASP A 40 -1.07 9.77 -16.02
N ALA A 41 -0.64 9.18 -14.91
CA ALA A 41 -0.66 7.74 -14.68
C ALA A 41 -1.80 7.33 -13.75
N ASP A 42 -2.36 6.16 -13.98
CA ASP A 42 -3.29 5.51 -13.05
C ASP A 42 -2.56 5.15 -11.75
N LEU A 43 -3.13 5.51 -10.61
CA LEU A 43 -2.61 5.17 -9.29
C LEU A 43 -3.51 4.16 -8.60
N THR A 44 -2.94 3.03 -8.21
CA THR A 44 -3.61 2.04 -7.36
C THR A 44 -2.91 1.97 -6.00
N VAL A 45 -3.67 2.13 -4.94
CA VAL A 45 -3.24 1.91 -3.55
C VAL A 45 -3.54 0.48 -3.19
N LEU A 46 -2.52 -0.30 -2.86
CA LEU A 46 -2.66 -1.69 -2.44
C LEU A 46 -2.36 -1.83 -0.94
N HIS A 47 -3.34 -2.35 -0.22
CA HIS A 47 -3.17 -2.81 1.15
C HIS A 47 -3.30 -4.33 1.20
N ILE A 48 -2.34 -5.02 1.85
CA ILE A 48 -2.35 -6.48 1.95
C ILE A 48 -2.55 -6.88 3.39
N VAL A 49 -3.57 -7.69 3.61
CA VAL A 49 -3.90 -8.25 4.91
C VAL A 49 -3.23 -9.62 5.04
N GLU A 50 -2.26 -9.72 5.92
CA GLU A 50 -1.61 -11.01 6.22
C GLU A 50 -2.55 -11.88 7.06
N ARG A 51 -2.57 -13.19 6.80
CA ARG A 51 -3.44 -14.13 7.53
C ARG A 51 -3.20 -14.15 9.04
N HIS A 52 -1.98 -13.82 9.47
CA HIS A 52 -1.59 -13.83 10.89
C HIS A 52 -2.01 -12.57 11.65
N ASP A 53 -2.30 -11.49 10.95
CA ASP A 53 -2.70 -10.21 11.55
C ASP A 53 -4.21 -10.01 11.65
N PHE A 54 -4.98 -11.01 11.23
CA PHE A 54 -6.43 -10.95 11.20
C PHE A 54 -7.04 -10.52 12.55
N GLU A 55 -6.53 -11.04 13.67
CA GLU A 55 -7.00 -10.66 15.00
C GLU A 55 -6.64 -9.21 15.37
N LYS A 56 -5.48 -8.72 14.97
CA LYS A 56 -5.06 -7.33 15.21
C LYS A 56 -5.87 -6.32 14.41
N TYR A 57 -6.22 -6.67 13.16
CA TYR A 57 -7.06 -5.80 12.32
C TYR A 57 -8.49 -5.68 12.84
N LEU A 58 -9.00 -6.72 13.49
CA LEU A 58 -10.31 -6.69 14.12
C LEU A 58 -10.42 -5.65 15.23
N VAL A 59 -9.39 -5.51 16.05
CA VAL A 59 -9.38 -4.61 17.23
C VAL A 59 -9.33 -3.13 16.82
N GLY A 60 -8.77 -2.80 15.66
CA GLY A 60 -8.61 -1.41 15.22
C GLY A 60 -9.69 -0.85 14.30
N TYR A 61 -10.48 -1.72 13.64
CA TYR A 61 -11.43 -1.33 12.59
C TYR A 61 -12.87 -1.81 12.83
N VAL A 62 -13.10 -2.51 13.93
CA VAL A 62 -14.44 -2.97 14.34
C VAL A 62 -14.87 -2.11 15.51
N ASP A 63 -16.08 -1.51 15.44
CA ASP A 63 -16.62 -0.78 16.57
C ASP A 63 -16.84 -1.69 17.80
N GLU A 64 -16.90 -1.10 18.99
CA GLU A 64 -17.01 -1.83 20.25
C GLU A 64 -18.25 -2.73 20.29
N ASP A 65 -19.36 -2.30 19.70
CA ASP A 65 -20.62 -3.06 19.67
C ASP A 65 -20.52 -4.32 18.81
N LEU A 66 -19.82 -4.24 17.68
CA LEU A 66 -19.57 -5.40 16.83
C LEU A 66 -18.56 -6.36 17.46
N TRP A 67 -17.58 -5.82 18.23
CA TRP A 67 -16.62 -6.64 18.95
C TRP A 67 -17.26 -7.46 20.08
N GLU A 68 -18.21 -6.88 20.84
CA GLU A 68 -18.98 -7.61 21.85
C GLU A 68 -19.84 -8.71 21.22
N GLN A 69 -20.51 -8.45 20.10
CA GLN A 69 -21.27 -9.46 19.35
C GLN A 69 -20.39 -10.61 18.81
N ILE A 70 -19.14 -10.33 18.48
CA ILE A 70 -18.17 -11.34 18.04
C ILE A 70 -17.71 -12.21 19.20
N LYS A 71 -17.48 -11.64 20.38
CA LYS A 71 -17.12 -12.38 21.60
C LYS A 71 -18.20 -13.36 22.06
N GLU A 72 -19.46 -13.02 21.89
CA GLU A 72 -20.60 -13.86 22.27
C GLU A 72 -20.87 -15.00 21.28
N ARG A 73 -20.33 -14.94 20.06
CA ARG A 73 -20.47 -15.98 19.05
C ARG A 73 -19.15 -16.74 18.88
N ASN A 74 -19.29 -18.05 18.60
CA ASN A 74 -18.16 -18.94 18.38
C ASN A 74 -17.17 -18.31 17.38
N LEU A 75 -15.90 -18.20 17.76
CA LEU A 75 -14.82 -17.56 17.00
C LEU A 75 -14.74 -18.01 15.53
N GLU A 76 -15.13 -19.23 15.24
CA GLU A 76 -15.15 -19.81 13.88
C GLU A 76 -16.25 -19.15 13.02
N ASP A 77 -17.45 -18.96 13.56
CA ASP A 77 -18.56 -18.29 12.86
C ASP A 77 -18.28 -16.80 12.65
N ALA A 78 -17.61 -16.17 13.62
CA ALA A 78 -17.15 -14.78 13.51
C ALA A 78 -16.10 -14.65 12.40
N ARG A 79 -15.16 -15.59 12.31
CA ARG A 79 -14.15 -15.65 11.26
C ARG A 79 -14.77 -15.81 9.87
N GLU A 80 -15.77 -16.68 9.73
CA GLU A 80 -16.51 -16.81 8.47
C GLU A 80 -17.34 -15.57 8.13
N MET A 81 -18.02 -14.95 9.10
CA MET A 81 -18.76 -13.72 8.88
C MET A 81 -17.84 -12.56 8.47
N LEU A 82 -16.66 -12.47 9.06
CA LEU A 82 -15.68 -11.44 8.74
C LEU A 82 -14.99 -11.71 7.39
N ILE A 83 -14.73 -12.97 7.05
CA ILE A 83 -14.30 -13.37 5.71
C ILE A 83 -15.37 -13.03 4.66
N ARG A 84 -16.65 -13.24 4.97
CA ARG A 84 -17.77 -12.85 4.09
C ARG A 84 -17.99 -11.33 4.01
N ARG A 85 -17.81 -10.59 5.12
CA ARG A 85 -17.79 -9.11 5.13
C ARG A 85 -16.54 -8.55 4.43
N LYS A 86 -15.42 -9.26 4.51
CA LYS A 86 -14.19 -8.94 3.79
C LYS A 86 -14.37 -8.96 2.27
N ARG A 87 -15.31 -9.72 1.74
CA ARG A 87 -15.70 -9.65 0.32
C ARG A 87 -16.42 -8.34 -0.04
N SER A 88 -16.94 -7.61 0.92
CA SER A 88 -17.41 -6.23 0.70
C SER A 88 -16.33 -5.17 0.97
N ASP A 89 -15.18 -5.55 1.55
CA ASP A 89 -13.97 -4.75 1.82
C ASP A 89 -14.18 -3.26 2.18
N ALA A 90 -15.43 -2.87 2.42
CA ALA A 90 -15.80 -1.46 2.52
C ALA A 90 -15.11 -0.77 3.71
N ALA A 91 -15.05 -1.44 4.87
CA ALA A 91 -14.44 -0.83 6.06
C ALA A 91 -12.93 -0.66 5.93
N ILE A 92 -12.24 -1.68 5.41
CA ILE A 92 -10.78 -1.61 5.19
C ILE A 92 -10.48 -0.63 4.06
N ARG A 93 -11.24 -0.64 2.97
CA ARG A 93 -11.11 0.33 1.88
C ARG A 93 -11.30 1.76 2.37
N ASN A 94 -12.32 2.02 3.17
CA ASN A 94 -12.54 3.33 3.76
C ASN A 94 -11.40 3.75 4.69
N ALA A 95 -10.82 2.82 5.47
CA ALA A 95 -9.68 3.11 6.32
C ALA A 95 -8.41 3.43 5.49
N VAL A 96 -8.18 2.70 4.40
CA VAL A 96 -7.07 2.98 3.47
C VAL A 96 -7.29 4.33 2.77
N ASP A 97 -8.52 4.62 2.33
CA ASP A 97 -8.86 5.89 1.70
C ASP A 97 -8.66 7.06 2.65
N GLN A 98 -9.16 6.96 3.89
CA GLN A 98 -8.94 7.99 4.91
C GLN A 98 -7.45 8.19 5.21
N PHE A 99 -6.68 7.10 5.30
CA PHE A 99 -5.23 7.17 5.47
C PHE A 99 -4.54 7.94 4.34
N CYS A 100 -4.97 7.73 3.08
CA CYS A 100 -4.43 8.44 1.93
C CYS A 100 -4.83 9.93 1.94
N GLN A 101 -6.07 10.25 2.31
CA GLN A 101 -6.54 11.63 2.47
C GLN A 101 -5.75 12.36 3.55
N ASP A 102 -5.60 11.75 4.73
CA ASP A 102 -4.79 12.32 5.83
C ASP A 102 -3.32 12.54 5.40
N ALA A 103 -2.77 11.64 4.57
CA ALA A 103 -1.40 11.75 4.06
C ALA A 103 -1.24 12.93 3.09
N MET A 104 -2.25 13.22 2.28
CA MET A 104 -2.26 14.37 1.39
C MET A 104 -2.42 15.68 2.16
N GLU A 105 -3.31 15.74 3.15
CA GLU A 105 -3.52 16.92 3.99
C GLU A 105 -2.29 17.28 4.83
N ALA A 106 -1.54 16.26 5.28
CA ALA A 106 -0.31 16.45 6.06
C ALA A 106 0.89 16.87 5.20
N SER A 107 0.82 16.71 3.89
CA SER A 107 1.85 17.16 2.96
C SER A 107 1.62 18.63 2.62
N ASP A 108 2.65 19.45 2.84
CA ASP A 108 2.65 20.91 2.72
C ASP A 108 2.11 21.41 1.37
N ASP A 109 1.53 22.61 1.36
CA ASP A 109 0.78 23.28 0.30
C ASP A 109 1.21 22.97 -1.15
N GLY A 110 0.25 22.51 -1.97
CA GLY A 110 0.37 22.43 -3.42
C GLY A 110 0.50 21.03 -3.99
N GLN A 111 0.24 19.96 -3.23
CA GLN A 111 0.13 18.62 -3.79
C GLN A 111 -1.08 18.57 -4.75
N PRO A 112 -0.89 18.04 -5.97
CA PRO A 112 -1.97 17.95 -6.93
C PRO A 112 -3.03 16.96 -6.44
N TYR A 113 -4.30 17.30 -6.67
CA TYR A 113 -5.38 16.36 -6.49
C TYR A 113 -5.23 15.21 -7.49
N VAL A 114 -5.18 13.97 -6.98
CA VAL A 114 -5.02 12.76 -7.78
C VAL A 114 -6.15 11.79 -7.43
N THR A 115 -6.79 11.25 -8.44
CA THR A 115 -7.69 10.11 -8.26
C THR A 115 -6.90 8.82 -8.18
N TYR A 116 -7.32 7.91 -7.32
CA TYR A 116 -6.70 6.59 -7.16
C TYR A 116 -7.75 5.53 -6.87
N ASP A 117 -7.41 4.30 -7.24
CA ASP A 117 -8.17 3.12 -6.85
C ASP A 117 -7.59 2.50 -5.58
N VAL A 118 -8.45 1.94 -4.73
CA VAL A 118 -8.03 1.23 -3.51
C VAL A 118 -8.30 -0.25 -3.67
N ASP A 119 -7.25 -1.04 -3.59
CA ASP A 119 -7.31 -2.50 -3.58
C ASP A 119 -6.87 -3.06 -2.24
N VAL A 120 -7.63 -4.04 -1.76
CA VAL A 120 -7.30 -4.82 -0.57
C VAL A 120 -7.23 -6.27 -0.96
N GLU A 121 -6.06 -6.88 -0.79
CA GLU A 121 -5.82 -8.29 -1.09
C GLU A 121 -5.33 -9.04 0.16
N GLU A 122 -5.52 -10.36 0.20
CA GLU A 122 -5.05 -11.21 1.28
C GLU A 122 -3.88 -12.07 0.80
N GLY A 123 -2.81 -12.14 1.59
CA GLY A 123 -1.70 -13.01 1.26
C GLY A 123 -0.35 -12.61 1.86
N ASP A 124 0.73 -13.20 1.31
CA ASP A 124 2.10 -12.72 1.56
C ASP A 124 2.31 -11.40 0.81
N PRO A 125 2.74 -10.33 1.48
CA PRO A 125 2.85 -9.01 0.85
C PRO A 125 3.76 -8.99 -0.39
N VAL A 126 4.85 -9.75 -0.37
CA VAL A 126 5.80 -9.76 -1.48
C VAL A 126 5.23 -10.50 -2.69
N ASP A 127 4.72 -11.69 -2.48
CA ASP A 127 4.21 -12.52 -3.56
C ASP A 127 2.97 -11.88 -4.19
N THR A 128 2.05 -11.34 -3.38
CA THR A 128 0.86 -10.61 -3.85
C THR A 128 1.23 -9.40 -4.72
N VAL A 129 2.20 -8.58 -4.29
CA VAL A 129 2.68 -7.43 -5.08
C VAL A 129 3.27 -7.89 -6.42
N LEU A 130 4.14 -8.90 -6.41
CA LEU A 130 4.81 -9.36 -7.63
C LEU A 130 3.82 -9.96 -8.65
N GLU A 131 2.84 -10.71 -8.17
CA GLU A 131 1.78 -11.26 -9.01
C GLU A 131 0.88 -10.16 -9.59
N LYS A 132 0.48 -9.17 -8.76
CA LYS A 132 -0.35 -8.05 -9.18
C LYS A 132 0.35 -7.18 -10.21
N VAL A 133 1.62 -6.84 -9.99
CA VAL A 133 2.44 -6.09 -10.96
C VAL A 133 2.43 -6.78 -12.32
N LYS A 134 2.64 -8.09 -12.35
CA LYS A 134 2.68 -8.86 -13.58
C LYS A 134 1.30 -9.02 -14.23
N ARG A 135 0.27 -9.31 -13.42
CA ARG A 135 -1.10 -9.56 -13.88
C ARG A 135 -1.75 -8.31 -14.48
N GLU A 136 -1.53 -7.16 -13.87
CA GLU A 136 -2.22 -5.91 -14.23
C GLU A 136 -1.35 -4.92 -14.99
N GLY A 137 -0.05 -5.23 -15.17
CA GLY A 137 0.86 -4.44 -16.00
C GLY A 137 1.25 -3.11 -15.38
N PHE A 138 1.45 -3.07 -14.07
CA PHE A 138 2.05 -1.92 -13.41
C PHE A 138 3.49 -1.72 -13.89
N ASP A 139 3.92 -0.48 -14.00
CA ASP A 139 5.25 -0.12 -14.50
C ASP A 139 6.10 0.65 -13.49
N LEU A 140 5.54 0.94 -12.31
CA LEU A 140 6.27 1.44 -11.13
C LEU A 140 5.61 0.91 -9.86
N VAL A 141 6.43 0.52 -8.88
CA VAL A 141 6.00 0.25 -7.50
C VAL A 141 6.56 1.32 -6.58
N VAL A 142 5.73 1.87 -5.69
CA VAL A 142 6.14 2.81 -4.64
C VAL A 142 5.89 2.17 -3.28
N VAL A 143 6.88 2.20 -2.40
CA VAL A 143 6.81 1.57 -1.07
C VAL A 143 7.60 2.38 -0.05
N GLY A 144 7.16 2.39 1.21
CA GLY A 144 7.95 2.91 2.32
C GLY A 144 9.18 2.05 2.57
N LYS A 145 10.27 2.67 3.04
CA LYS A 145 11.52 1.96 3.37
C LYS A 145 11.34 0.95 4.50
N HIS A 146 10.50 1.28 5.49
CA HIS A 146 10.12 0.43 6.61
C HIS A 146 8.60 0.36 6.70
N GLY A 147 8.10 -0.54 7.53
CA GLY A 147 6.71 -0.67 7.87
C GLY A 147 6.55 -0.91 9.38
N HIS A 148 5.47 -1.54 9.77
CA HIS A 148 5.25 -1.94 11.16
C HIS A 148 6.38 -2.89 11.64
N GLY A 149 6.93 -2.64 12.82
CA GLY A 149 7.98 -3.47 13.41
C GLY A 149 9.41 -3.05 13.08
N ILE A 150 9.68 -1.74 13.11
CA ILE A 150 11.03 -1.18 12.95
C ILE A 150 11.97 -1.79 13.99
N ILE A 151 12.96 -2.54 13.51
CA ILE A 151 14.11 -2.94 14.32
C ILE A 151 15.16 -1.85 14.17
N GLU A 152 15.50 -1.15 15.28
CA GLU A 152 16.56 -0.14 15.27
C GLU A 152 17.85 -0.71 14.65
N GLY A 153 18.42 0.04 13.69
CA GLY A 153 19.63 -0.38 12.99
C GLY A 153 19.39 -1.13 11.66
N THR A 154 18.15 -1.43 11.29
CA THR A 154 17.87 -2.07 10.01
C THR A 154 17.87 -1.04 8.87
N LEU A 155 18.69 -1.26 7.85
CA LEU A 155 18.80 -0.35 6.71
C LEU A 155 17.52 -0.29 5.85
N MET A 156 16.73 -1.37 5.81
CA MET A 156 15.49 -1.49 5.02
C MET A 156 14.62 -2.62 5.58
N GLY A 157 13.31 -2.43 5.62
CA GLY A 157 12.34 -3.44 6.00
C GLY A 157 12.38 -4.68 5.09
N ASP A 158 12.05 -5.84 5.63
CA ASP A 158 12.16 -7.10 4.90
C ASP A 158 11.28 -7.14 3.64
N THR A 159 10.03 -6.68 3.75
CA THR A 159 9.09 -6.60 2.62
C THR A 159 9.62 -5.71 1.51
N ALA A 160 10.03 -4.49 1.82
CA ALA A 160 10.59 -3.56 0.83
C ALA A 160 11.85 -4.14 0.17
N ARG A 161 12.75 -4.74 0.96
CA ARG A 161 13.98 -5.38 0.47
C ARG A 161 13.67 -6.54 -0.48
N ARG A 162 12.71 -7.39 -0.14
CA ARG A 162 12.31 -8.54 -0.98
C ARG A 162 11.65 -8.08 -2.28
N ILE A 163 10.80 -7.05 -2.22
CA ILE A 163 10.19 -6.44 -3.42
C ILE A 163 11.28 -5.89 -4.33
N VAL A 164 12.20 -5.05 -3.83
CA VAL A 164 13.30 -4.48 -4.63
C VAL A 164 14.12 -5.55 -5.33
N ARG A 165 14.36 -6.68 -4.69
CA ARG A 165 15.18 -7.78 -5.26
C ARG A 165 14.45 -8.63 -6.30
N ARG A 166 13.12 -8.72 -6.24
CA ARG A 166 12.32 -9.66 -7.04
C ARG A 166 11.42 -8.98 -8.07
N CYS A 167 11.14 -7.70 -7.89
CA CYS A 167 10.28 -6.96 -8.80
C CYS A 167 10.93 -6.80 -10.18
N THR A 168 10.12 -6.95 -11.23
CA THR A 168 10.56 -6.83 -12.62
C THR A 168 10.42 -5.43 -13.19
N VAL A 169 9.82 -4.51 -12.43
CA VAL A 169 9.66 -3.09 -12.78
C VAL A 169 10.39 -2.22 -11.76
N PRO A 170 10.68 -0.95 -12.07
CA PRO A 170 11.25 -0.01 -11.12
C PRO A 170 10.50 0.02 -9.79
N VAL A 171 11.26 0.15 -8.70
CA VAL A 171 10.71 0.28 -7.34
C VAL A 171 11.25 1.56 -6.73
N LEU A 172 10.37 2.48 -6.36
CA LEU A 172 10.68 3.66 -5.58
C LEU A 172 10.52 3.35 -4.10
N VAL A 173 11.62 3.38 -3.37
CA VAL A 173 11.60 3.23 -1.90
C VAL A 173 11.69 4.60 -1.26
N VAL A 174 10.65 4.98 -0.52
CA VAL A 174 10.58 6.27 0.16
C VAL A 174 11.00 6.13 1.61
N GLN A 175 11.88 6.98 2.04
CA GLN A 175 12.40 7.03 3.41
C GLN A 175 11.85 8.25 4.13
N LEU A 176 11.48 8.11 5.42
CA LEU A 176 11.20 9.26 6.27
C LEU A 176 12.42 10.19 6.32
N PRO A 177 12.21 11.51 6.30
CA PRO A 177 13.28 12.44 6.56
C PRO A 177 13.87 12.16 7.94
N ALA A 178 15.20 12.15 8.03
CA ALA A 178 15.87 12.04 9.33
C ALA A 178 15.39 13.20 10.23
N ASN A 179 14.92 12.88 11.43
CA ASN A 179 14.63 13.91 12.42
C ASN A 179 15.91 14.73 12.64
N ARG A 180 15.88 15.99 12.23
CA ARG A 180 16.92 16.97 12.54
C ARG A 180 16.74 17.51 13.94
#